data_6a7cd385a84019270986d39054a926d6
#
_entry.id   6a7cd385a84019270986d39054a926d6
#
_cell.length_a   1.000
_cell.length_b   1.000
_cell.length_c   1.000
_cell.angle_alpha   90.00
_cell.angle_beta   90.00
_cell.angle_gamma   90.00
#
_symmetry.space_group_name_H-M   'P 1'
#
loop_
_entity.id
_entity.type
_entity.pdbx_description
1 polymer ?
#
loop_
_entity_poly.entity_id
_entity_poly.type
_entity_poly.pdbx_seq_one_letter_code
_entity_poly.pdbx_strand_id
1 'polypeptide(L)'
;LRDSKLYGNLEKCTFCKDKVIFLGYVVSKHGVEVDVSKIEAIQNWPTPMNVSQVRSFHGLAGFYRRFVPNFSTIAAPLNELTKKGVAFEWGVAQDHAFDELKRLLTSAPLLALPDFNKQFEIECDASGIGIGGVLMQEGRPIAYFSEKLSGAKLNYPIYDKELYALIRVLEVWQHYLWPKEFIIHSDHEALKYLKAQSTLHTRLAKWVEFIESFPYIIK
;
A
#
# COMPACT_ATOMS: atom_id res chain seq x y z
N LEU A 1 -27.87 11.91 16.77
CA LEU A 1 -26.89 11.84 17.87
C LEU A 1 -27.58 11.64 19.21
N ARG A 2 -28.64 12.43 19.51
CA ARG A 2 -29.35 12.36 20.79
C ARG A 2 -29.94 10.98 21.07
N ASP A 3 -30.57 10.36 20.07
CA ASP A 3 -31.20 9.03 20.16
C ASP A 3 -30.18 7.91 20.35
N SER A 4 -28.98 8.10 19.82
CA SER A 4 -27.85 7.18 19.94
C SER A 4 -26.98 7.45 21.18
N LYS A 5 -27.37 8.40 22.05
CA LYS A 5 -26.60 8.85 23.24
C LYS A 5 -25.12 9.23 22.91
N LEU A 6 -24.90 9.77 21.71
CA LEU A 6 -23.59 10.27 21.29
C LEU A 6 -23.50 11.77 21.56
N TYR A 7 -22.37 12.20 22.10
CA TYR A 7 -22.09 13.60 22.41
C TYR A 7 -20.98 14.09 21.47
N GLY A 8 -21.22 15.24 20.83
CA GLY A 8 -20.25 15.93 19.99
C GLY A 8 -19.66 17.14 20.70
N ASN A 9 -18.35 17.33 20.59
CA ASN A 9 -17.72 18.59 21.01
C ASN A 9 -17.82 19.58 19.84
N LEU A 10 -18.62 20.63 20.00
CA LEU A 10 -18.91 21.60 18.93
C LEU A 10 -17.67 22.35 18.47
N GLU A 11 -16.72 22.64 19.37
CA GLU A 11 -15.46 23.32 19.06
C GLU A 11 -14.55 22.50 18.14
N LYS A 12 -14.71 21.16 18.17
CA LYS A 12 -13.99 20.21 17.29
C LYS A 12 -14.77 19.87 16.02
N CYS A 13 -16.01 20.35 15.89
CA CYS A 13 -16.82 20.10 14.69
C CYS A 13 -16.50 21.10 13.60
N THR A 14 -16.38 20.60 12.38
CA THR A 14 -16.14 21.40 11.19
C THR A 14 -17.28 21.14 10.20
N PHE A 15 -17.96 22.21 9.78
CA PHE A 15 -19.09 22.13 8.86
C PHE A 15 -18.83 22.96 7.61
N CYS A 16 -19.31 22.50 6.45
CA CYS A 16 -19.29 23.24 5.18
C CYS A 16 -17.91 23.77 4.79
N LYS A 17 -16.87 22.95 4.98
CA LYS A 17 -15.51 23.28 4.55
C LYS A 17 -15.15 22.50 3.29
N ASP A 18 -14.41 23.16 2.39
CA ASP A 18 -13.91 22.53 1.15
C ASP A 18 -12.81 21.50 1.42
N LYS A 19 -12.06 21.68 2.51
CA LYS A 19 -11.02 20.78 2.99
C LYS A 19 -11.14 20.54 4.48
N VAL A 20 -10.90 19.32 4.92
CA VAL A 20 -10.87 18.93 6.33
C VAL A 20 -9.65 18.07 6.63
N ILE A 21 -8.99 18.33 7.77
CA ILE A 21 -7.95 17.45 8.28
C ILE A 21 -8.65 16.32 9.05
N PHE A 22 -8.48 15.11 8.59
CA PHE A 22 -9.08 13.92 9.19
C PHE A 22 -8.02 12.83 9.35
N LEU A 23 -7.76 12.40 10.59
CA LEU A 23 -6.78 11.38 10.92
C LEU A 23 -5.39 11.59 10.25
N GLY A 24 -4.92 12.84 10.20
CA GLY A 24 -3.62 13.18 9.60
C GLY A 24 -3.61 13.29 8.07
N TYR A 25 -4.77 13.16 7.42
CA TYR A 25 -4.93 13.41 5.99
C TYR A 25 -5.72 14.68 5.75
N VAL A 26 -5.46 15.34 4.64
CA VAL A 26 -6.31 16.40 4.12
C VAL A 26 -7.29 15.79 3.13
N VAL A 27 -8.57 15.81 3.46
CA VAL A 27 -9.64 15.29 2.62
C VAL A 27 -10.40 16.45 1.99
N SER A 28 -10.60 16.41 0.68
CA SER A 28 -11.35 17.40 -0.11
C SER A 28 -12.22 16.70 -1.16
N LYS A 29 -13.05 17.45 -1.86
CA LYS A 29 -13.79 16.92 -3.03
C LYS A 29 -12.89 16.40 -4.16
N HIS A 30 -11.64 16.81 -4.19
CA HIS A 30 -10.67 16.40 -5.21
C HIS A 30 -9.94 15.09 -4.86
N GLY A 31 -9.93 14.72 -3.59
CA GLY A 31 -9.26 13.53 -3.10
C GLY A 31 -8.65 13.67 -1.72
N VAL A 32 -7.66 12.83 -1.45
CA VAL A 32 -6.94 12.73 -0.18
C VAL A 32 -5.47 13.08 -0.40
N GLU A 33 -4.96 13.99 0.42
CA GLU A 33 -3.57 14.46 0.40
C GLU A 33 -2.90 14.21 1.77
N VAL A 34 -1.59 14.21 1.80
CA VAL A 34 -0.82 14.25 3.05
C VAL A 34 -0.95 15.63 3.69
N ASP A 35 -1.08 15.70 5.01
CA ASP A 35 -1.11 16.98 5.73
C ASP A 35 0.20 17.74 5.55
N VAL A 36 0.12 19.02 5.16
CA VAL A 36 1.27 19.89 4.90
C VAL A 36 2.23 19.93 6.10
N SER A 37 1.71 20.02 7.32
CA SER A 37 2.54 19.98 8.53
C SER A 37 3.38 18.71 8.66
N LYS A 38 2.88 17.60 8.13
CA LYS A 38 3.59 16.31 8.12
C LYS A 38 4.61 16.24 6.98
N ILE A 39 4.26 16.82 5.82
CA ILE A 39 5.22 16.98 4.72
C ILE A 39 6.44 17.78 5.18
N GLU A 40 6.23 18.92 5.83
CA GLU A 40 7.31 19.75 6.38
C GLU A 40 8.14 19.01 7.44
N ALA A 41 7.47 18.27 8.34
CA ALA A 41 8.14 17.45 9.35
C ALA A 41 9.00 16.35 8.71
N ILE A 42 8.53 15.70 7.66
CA ILE A 42 9.27 14.67 6.92
C ILE A 42 10.44 15.31 6.17
N GLN A 43 10.20 16.43 5.48
CA GLN A 43 11.22 17.14 4.71
C GLN A 43 12.40 17.59 5.57
N ASN A 44 12.10 18.10 6.77
CA ASN A 44 13.10 18.60 7.71
C ASN A 44 13.60 17.52 8.68
N TRP A 45 13.21 16.25 8.51
CA TRP A 45 13.64 15.18 9.42
C TRP A 45 15.15 14.97 9.35
N PRO A 46 15.85 15.04 10.50
CA PRO A 46 17.30 14.82 10.50
C PRO A 46 17.65 13.37 10.23
N THR A 47 18.83 13.12 9.68
CA THR A 47 19.36 11.76 9.51
C THR A 47 19.36 11.00 10.85
N PRO A 48 18.74 9.82 10.93
CA PRO A 48 18.68 9.04 12.14
C PRO A 48 20.07 8.60 12.62
N MET A 49 20.35 8.78 13.92
CA MET A 49 21.61 8.42 14.57
C MET A 49 21.51 7.17 15.44
N ASN A 50 20.33 6.57 15.56
CA ASN A 50 20.08 5.36 16.32
C ASN A 50 18.79 4.66 15.90
N VAL A 51 18.61 3.42 16.34
CA VAL A 51 17.45 2.57 15.99
C VAL A 51 16.10 3.21 16.40
N SER A 52 16.05 3.94 17.52
CA SER A 52 14.82 4.59 17.98
C SER A 52 14.39 5.68 16.99
N GLN A 53 15.33 6.49 16.52
CA GLN A 53 15.05 7.53 15.51
C GLN A 53 14.64 6.94 14.16
N VAL A 54 15.25 5.81 13.74
CA VAL A 54 14.80 5.06 12.55
C VAL A 54 13.36 4.61 12.71
N ARG A 55 13.00 4.02 13.85
CA ARG A 55 11.62 3.60 14.12
C ARG A 55 10.63 4.76 14.11
N SER A 56 11.01 5.91 14.67
CA SER A 56 10.16 7.11 14.66
C SER A 56 9.92 7.63 13.26
N PHE A 57 10.96 7.77 12.45
CA PHE A 57 10.83 8.15 11.04
C PHE A 57 9.99 7.14 10.25
N HIS A 58 10.34 5.85 10.36
CA HIS A 58 9.63 4.78 9.67
C HIS A 58 8.16 4.70 10.09
N GLY A 59 7.85 4.96 11.36
CA GLY A 59 6.47 5.01 11.85
C GLY A 59 5.65 6.11 11.17
N LEU A 60 6.20 7.32 11.06
CA LEU A 60 5.55 8.43 10.36
C LEU A 60 5.45 8.17 8.85
N ALA A 61 6.56 7.77 8.22
CA ALA A 61 6.57 7.45 6.79
C ALA A 61 5.62 6.29 6.46
N GLY A 62 5.59 5.25 7.31
CA GLY A 62 4.73 4.08 7.16
C GLY A 62 3.23 4.39 7.29
N PHE A 63 2.85 5.42 8.05
CA PHE A 63 1.48 5.89 8.12
C PHE A 63 0.98 6.39 6.75
N TYR A 64 1.87 7.03 5.98
CA TYR A 64 1.58 7.54 4.64
C TYR A 64 1.96 6.59 3.50
N ARG A 65 2.29 5.33 3.81
CA ARG A 65 2.71 4.34 2.80
C ARG A 65 1.72 4.15 1.65
N ARG A 66 0.44 4.42 1.87
CA ARG A 66 -0.60 4.31 0.84
C ARG A 66 -0.44 5.32 -0.32
N PHE A 67 0.42 6.34 -0.16
CA PHE A 67 0.75 7.31 -1.19
C PHE A 67 2.01 6.95 -1.97
N VAL A 68 2.74 5.92 -1.54
CA VAL A 68 4.07 5.60 -2.06
C VAL A 68 4.07 4.22 -2.69
N PRO A 69 4.26 4.13 -4.02
CA PRO A 69 4.48 2.83 -4.66
C PRO A 69 5.76 2.19 -4.12
N ASN A 70 5.75 0.88 -3.99
CA ASN A 70 6.92 0.09 -3.55
C ASN A 70 7.53 0.50 -2.19
N PHE A 71 6.75 1.13 -1.31
CA PHE A 71 7.21 1.61 0.00
C PHE A 71 8.03 0.55 0.77
N SER A 72 7.55 -0.69 0.81
CA SER A 72 8.20 -1.75 1.60
C SER A 72 9.57 -2.15 1.07
N THR A 73 9.78 -2.08 -0.24
CA THR A 73 11.08 -2.33 -0.89
C THR A 73 12.04 -1.18 -0.63
N ILE A 74 11.57 0.06 -0.78
CA ILE A 74 12.37 1.26 -0.53
C ILE A 74 12.78 1.35 0.94
N ALA A 75 11.86 1.08 1.87
CA ALA A 75 12.13 1.12 3.31
C ALA A 75 12.96 -0.07 3.84
N ALA A 76 13.24 -1.08 2.99
CA ALA A 76 13.92 -2.30 3.44
C ALA A 76 15.25 -2.06 4.15
N PRO A 77 16.18 -1.18 3.67
CA PRO A 77 17.45 -0.92 4.36
C PRO A 77 17.27 -0.32 5.76
N LEU A 78 16.25 0.53 5.95
CA LEU A 78 15.92 1.10 7.26
C LEU A 78 15.34 0.05 8.20
N ASN A 79 14.48 -0.83 7.67
CA ASN A 79 13.90 -1.92 8.46
C ASN A 79 14.94 -2.94 8.94
N GLU A 80 16.00 -3.19 8.17
CA GLU A 80 17.09 -4.08 8.59
C GLU A 80 17.74 -3.58 9.89
N LEU A 81 17.98 -2.27 10.03
CA LEU A 81 18.55 -1.68 11.25
C LEU A 81 17.66 -1.83 12.49
N THR A 82 16.35 -2.09 12.30
CA THR A 82 15.41 -2.22 13.42
C THR A 82 15.29 -3.65 13.96
N LYS A 83 15.92 -4.62 13.30
CA LYS A 83 15.87 -6.03 13.71
C LYS A 83 16.66 -6.28 15.01
N LYS A 84 16.20 -7.25 15.77
CA LYS A 84 16.85 -7.64 17.03
C LYS A 84 18.25 -8.20 16.74
N GLY A 85 19.26 -7.71 17.44
CA GLY A 85 20.66 -8.20 17.34
C GLY A 85 21.45 -7.65 16.15
N VAL A 86 20.90 -6.72 15.38
CA VAL A 86 21.62 -6.02 14.31
C VAL A 86 22.30 -4.78 14.89
N ALA A 87 23.61 -4.62 14.64
CA ALA A 87 24.32 -3.39 14.98
C ALA A 87 23.76 -2.21 14.16
N PHE A 88 23.72 -1.02 14.77
CA PHE A 88 23.32 0.18 14.07
C PHE A 88 24.50 0.70 13.23
N GLU A 89 24.44 0.48 11.94
CA GLU A 89 25.38 0.97 10.95
C GLU A 89 24.63 1.72 9.85
N TRP A 90 24.73 3.05 9.90
CA TRP A 90 24.12 3.89 8.88
C TRP A 90 25.08 4.07 7.71
N GLY A 91 24.73 3.61 6.53
CA GLY A 91 25.52 3.65 5.32
C GLY A 91 24.75 4.15 4.11
N VAL A 92 25.36 4.08 2.94
CA VAL A 92 24.82 4.59 1.67
C VAL A 92 23.43 4.03 1.33
N ALA A 93 23.17 2.76 1.63
CA ALA A 93 21.87 2.14 1.37
C ALA A 93 20.76 2.75 2.24
N GLN A 94 21.08 3.09 3.50
CA GLN A 94 20.16 3.74 4.41
C GLN A 94 19.93 5.20 4.04
N ASP A 95 20.99 5.95 3.67
CA ASP A 95 20.85 7.32 3.17
C ASP A 95 19.93 7.36 1.94
N HIS A 96 20.20 6.50 0.95
CA HIS A 96 19.39 6.44 -0.25
C HIS A 96 17.91 6.11 0.05
N ALA A 97 17.63 5.13 0.93
CA ALA A 97 16.29 4.76 1.32
C ALA A 97 15.58 5.90 2.07
N PHE A 98 16.30 6.60 2.94
CA PHE A 98 15.79 7.72 3.72
C PHE A 98 15.43 8.90 2.82
N ASP A 99 16.33 9.32 1.94
CA ASP A 99 16.13 10.44 1.03
C ASP A 99 15.04 10.15 -0.01
N GLU A 100 14.99 8.92 -0.52
CA GLU A 100 13.95 8.52 -1.47
C GLU A 100 12.56 8.50 -0.82
N LEU A 101 12.42 8.02 0.41
CA LEU A 101 11.16 8.11 1.15
C LEU A 101 10.75 9.56 1.40
N LYS A 102 11.69 10.44 1.79
CA LYS A 102 11.42 11.87 1.94
C LYS A 102 10.93 12.48 0.63
N ARG A 103 11.63 12.23 -0.47
CA ARG A 103 11.27 12.71 -1.80
C ARG A 103 9.87 12.27 -2.22
N LEU A 104 9.56 10.98 -2.08
CA LEU A 104 8.26 10.42 -2.49
C LEU A 104 7.11 10.92 -1.63
N LEU A 105 7.31 11.09 -0.34
CA LEU A 105 6.28 11.58 0.57
C LEU A 105 6.04 13.09 0.40
N THR A 106 7.07 13.87 0.09
CA THR A 106 6.93 15.32 -0.17
C THR A 106 6.34 15.62 -1.54
N SER A 107 6.48 14.70 -2.51
CA SER A 107 5.86 14.76 -3.83
C SER A 107 4.68 13.79 -3.99
N ALA A 108 4.06 13.41 -2.87
CA ALA A 108 2.98 12.41 -2.86
C ALA A 108 1.81 12.82 -3.78
N PRO A 109 1.25 11.90 -4.57
CA PRO A 109 0.14 12.19 -5.46
C PRO A 109 -1.14 12.48 -4.67
N LEU A 110 -2.04 13.24 -5.28
CA LEU A 110 -3.41 13.33 -4.82
C LEU A 110 -4.11 11.97 -5.08
N LEU A 111 -4.50 11.26 -4.03
CA LEU A 111 -5.27 10.02 -4.14
C LEU A 111 -6.74 10.32 -4.36
N ALA A 112 -7.38 9.57 -5.25
CA ALA A 112 -8.82 9.70 -5.48
C ALA A 112 -9.62 9.20 -4.27
N LEU A 113 -10.78 9.79 -4.03
CA LEU A 113 -11.78 9.20 -3.15
C LEU A 113 -12.47 8.04 -3.89
N PRO A 114 -12.69 6.89 -3.23
CA PRO A 114 -13.38 5.77 -3.85
C PRO A 114 -14.86 6.11 -4.11
N ASP A 115 -15.31 5.87 -5.33
CA ASP A 115 -16.72 5.93 -5.70
C ASP A 115 -17.25 4.50 -5.91
N PHE A 116 -18.07 4.00 -4.99
CA PHE A 116 -18.62 2.65 -5.06
C PHE A 116 -19.64 2.43 -6.19
N ASN A 117 -20.01 3.48 -6.94
CA ASN A 117 -20.82 3.36 -8.15
C ASN A 117 -19.98 3.07 -9.39
N LYS A 118 -18.68 3.37 -9.35
CA LYS A 118 -17.73 3.14 -10.44
C LYS A 118 -16.98 1.82 -10.28
N GLN A 119 -16.48 1.30 -11.39
CA GLN A 119 -15.67 0.09 -11.42
C GLN A 119 -14.28 0.36 -10.83
N PHE A 120 -13.83 -0.53 -9.96
CA PHE A 120 -12.46 -0.52 -9.45
C PHE A 120 -11.52 -1.23 -10.45
N GLU A 121 -10.28 -0.82 -10.41
CA GLU A 121 -9.20 -1.40 -11.20
C GLU A 121 -8.02 -1.67 -10.28
N ILE A 122 -7.36 -2.80 -10.47
CA ILE A 122 -6.13 -3.14 -9.76
C ILE A 122 -5.03 -3.49 -10.74
N GLU A 123 -3.83 -3.09 -10.38
CA GLU A 123 -2.59 -3.51 -11.02
C GLU A 123 -1.65 -3.99 -9.93
N CYS A 124 -0.99 -5.11 -10.15
CA CYS A 124 -0.04 -5.68 -9.20
C CYS A 124 1.17 -6.26 -9.92
N ASP A 125 2.30 -6.21 -9.25
CA ASP A 125 3.58 -6.66 -9.75
C ASP A 125 4.41 -7.29 -8.64
N ALA A 126 5.35 -8.15 -9.02
CA ALA A 126 6.28 -8.80 -8.13
C ALA A 126 7.73 -8.62 -8.60
N SER A 127 8.58 -8.20 -7.69
CA SER A 127 10.03 -8.18 -7.85
C SER A 127 10.70 -9.38 -7.19
N GLY A 128 12.02 -9.48 -7.32
CA GLY A 128 12.80 -10.49 -6.60
C GLY A 128 12.62 -10.48 -5.08
N ILE A 129 12.37 -9.31 -4.49
CA ILE A 129 12.38 -9.07 -3.03
C ILE A 129 11.08 -8.54 -2.45
N GLY A 130 10.13 -8.13 -3.28
CA GLY A 130 8.88 -7.53 -2.83
C GLY A 130 7.76 -7.64 -3.84
N ILE A 131 6.56 -7.34 -3.37
CA ILE A 131 5.34 -7.25 -4.15
C ILE A 131 4.72 -5.88 -3.98
N GLY A 132 4.04 -5.41 -5.01
CA GLY A 132 3.35 -4.15 -5.03
C GLY A 132 1.99 -4.22 -5.71
N GLY A 133 1.17 -3.20 -5.50
CA GLY A 133 -0.08 -3.04 -6.21
C GLY A 133 -0.63 -1.63 -6.07
N VAL A 134 -1.52 -1.28 -6.96
CA VAL A 134 -2.28 -0.04 -6.94
C VAL A 134 -3.76 -0.32 -7.16
N LEU A 135 -4.59 0.30 -6.33
CA LEU A 135 -6.03 0.36 -6.50
C LEU A 135 -6.38 1.67 -7.19
N MET A 136 -7.14 1.60 -8.25
CA MET A 136 -7.46 2.75 -9.10
C MET A 136 -8.94 2.78 -9.46
N GLN A 137 -9.37 3.94 -9.93
CA GLN A 137 -10.61 4.17 -10.68
C GLN A 137 -10.34 5.21 -11.77
N GLU A 138 -10.73 4.92 -13.02
CA GLU A 138 -10.57 5.84 -14.15
C GLU A 138 -9.12 6.35 -14.29
N GLY A 139 -8.14 5.46 -14.11
CA GLY A 139 -6.71 5.79 -14.19
C GLY A 139 -6.17 6.63 -13.03
N ARG A 140 -6.97 6.90 -11.98
CA ARG A 140 -6.56 7.67 -10.80
C ARG A 140 -6.31 6.75 -9.60
N PRO A 141 -5.16 6.82 -8.94
CA PRO A 141 -4.85 5.98 -7.80
C PRO A 141 -5.71 6.36 -6.59
N ILE A 142 -6.19 5.34 -5.88
CA ILE A 142 -6.88 5.43 -4.60
C ILE A 142 -5.94 5.04 -3.46
N ALA A 143 -5.12 4.01 -3.68
CA ALA A 143 -4.15 3.54 -2.71
C ALA A 143 -3.04 2.72 -3.37
N TYR A 144 -1.84 2.81 -2.83
CA TYR A 144 -0.75 1.89 -3.11
C TYR A 144 -0.61 0.85 -1.99
N PHE A 145 -0.18 -0.34 -2.38
CA PHE A 145 0.17 -1.44 -1.49
C PHE A 145 1.58 -1.93 -1.81
N SER A 146 2.32 -2.34 -0.80
CA SER A 146 3.58 -3.04 -0.99
C SER A 146 3.90 -3.92 0.22
N GLU A 147 4.55 -5.06 -0.03
CA GLU A 147 5.00 -5.98 1.00
C GLU A 147 6.38 -6.52 0.62
N LYS A 148 7.32 -6.58 1.57
CA LYS A 148 8.62 -7.24 1.37
C LYS A 148 8.43 -8.75 1.49
N LEU A 149 8.93 -9.50 0.53
CA LEU A 149 8.96 -10.96 0.60
C LEU A 149 9.93 -11.42 1.70
N SER A 150 9.57 -12.48 2.39
CA SER A 150 10.35 -13.05 3.49
C SER A 150 10.25 -14.57 3.52
N GLY A 151 11.26 -15.23 4.12
CA GLY A 151 11.28 -16.68 4.29
C GLY A 151 11.16 -17.43 2.95
N ALA A 152 10.33 -18.46 2.91
CA ALA A 152 10.15 -19.30 1.72
C ALA A 152 9.63 -18.53 0.49
N LYS A 153 8.95 -17.40 0.67
CA LYS A 153 8.40 -16.60 -0.43
C LYS A 153 9.49 -15.98 -1.32
N LEU A 154 10.67 -15.72 -0.77
CA LEU A 154 11.82 -15.25 -1.56
C LEU A 154 12.23 -16.23 -2.66
N ASN A 155 12.03 -17.52 -2.41
CA ASN A 155 12.40 -18.61 -3.32
C ASN A 155 11.26 -19.04 -4.26
N TYR A 156 10.13 -18.34 -4.25
CA TYR A 156 9.05 -18.63 -5.20
C TYR A 156 9.52 -18.34 -6.63
N PRO A 157 9.11 -19.18 -7.60
CA PRO A 157 9.22 -18.85 -9.01
C PRO A 157 8.55 -17.51 -9.32
N ILE A 158 8.93 -16.89 -10.43
CA ILE A 158 8.38 -15.58 -10.86
C ILE A 158 6.84 -15.60 -10.88
N TYR A 159 6.24 -16.57 -11.55
CA TYR A 159 4.79 -16.70 -11.64
C TYR A 159 4.10 -16.88 -10.28
N ASP A 160 4.71 -17.61 -9.35
CA ASP A 160 4.20 -17.75 -7.98
C ASP A 160 4.28 -16.43 -7.21
N LYS A 161 5.30 -15.59 -7.45
CA LYS A 161 5.40 -14.27 -6.82
C LYS A 161 4.35 -13.30 -7.37
N GLU A 162 4.13 -13.28 -8.68
CA GLU A 162 3.08 -12.48 -9.32
C GLU A 162 1.69 -12.88 -8.81
N LEU A 163 1.43 -14.18 -8.75
CA LEU A 163 0.19 -14.69 -8.19
C LEU A 163 0.03 -14.34 -6.71
N TYR A 164 1.12 -14.45 -5.94
CA TYR A 164 1.13 -14.06 -4.54
C TYR A 164 0.87 -12.55 -4.38
N ALA A 165 1.41 -11.70 -5.26
CA ALA A 165 1.09 -10.28 -5.29
C ALA A 165 -0.41 -10.04 -5.47
N LEU A 166 -1.04 -10.73 -6.42
CA LEU A 166 -2.48 -10.64 -6.65
C LEU A 166 -3.29 -11.09 -5.42
N ILE A 167 -2.95 -12.24 -4.81
CA ILE A 167 -3.59 -12.71 -3.58
C ILE A 167 -3.53 -11.64 -2.49
N ARG A 168 -2.34 -11.05 -2.25
CA ARG A 168 -2.17 -10.05 -1.20
C ARG A 168 -2.95 -8.77 -1.48
N VAL A 169 -2.99 -8.34 -2.73
CA VAL A 169 -3.79 -7.18 -3.17
C VAL A 169 -5.28 -7.43 -2.95
N LEU A 170 -5.78 -8.60 -3.34
CA LEU A 170 -7.18 -8.99 -3.12
C LEU A 170 -7.54 -9.06 -1.63
N GLU A 171 -6.68 -9.65 -0.79
CA GLU A 171 -6.88 -9.70 0.67
C GLU A 171 -6.97 -8.30 1.29
N VAL A 172 -6.06 -7.38 0.90
CA VAL A 172 -5.98 -6.04 1.48
C VAL A 172 -7.16 -5.17 1.05
N TRP A 173 -7.59 -5.29 -0.20
CA TRP A 173 -8.65 -4.47 -0.77
C TRP A 173 -9.97 -5.21 -0.95
N GLN A 174 -10.15 -6.35 -0.32
CA GLN A 174 -11.34 -7.18 -0.39
C GLN A 174 -12.64 -6.37 -0.22
N HIS A 175 -12.67 -5.43 0.73
CA HIS A 175 -13.83 -4.60 1.04
C HIS A 175 -14.20 -3.59 -0.07
N TYR A 176 -13.26 -3.26 -0.99
CA TYR A 176 -13.56 -2.48 -2.20
C TYR A 176 -14.02 -3.36 -3.36
N LEU A 177 -13.41 -4.55 -3.49
CA LEU A 177 -13.48 -5.39 -4.68
C LEU A 177 -14.61 -6.42 -4.66
N TRP A 178 -15.02 -6.87 -3.47
CA TRP A 178 -16.03 -7.92 -3.33
C TRP A 178 -17.42 -7.54 -3.85
N PRO A 179 -17.93 -6.29 -3.66
CA PRO A 179 -19.33 -5.98 -3.96
C PRO A 179 -19.67 -5.92 -5.44
N LYS A 180 -18.68 -5.65 -6.31
CA LYS A 180 -18.90 -5.45 -7.74
C LYS A 180 -17.75 -6.00 -8.57
N GLU A 181 -18.04 -6.29 -9.85
CA GLU A 181 -17.03 -6.64 -10.83
C GLU A 181 -15.97 -5.53 -10.96
N PHE A 182 -14.69 -5.93 -10.99
CA PHE A 182 -13.55 -5.06 -11.11
C PHE A 182 -12.57 -5.54 -12.17
N ILE A 183 -11.63 -4.69 -12.57
CA ILE A 183 -10.63 -5.00 -13.59
C ILE A 183 -9.31 -5.35 -12.93
N ILE A 184 -8.69 -6.45 -13.36
CA ILE A 184 -7.30 -6.79 -13.10
C ILE A 184 -6.50 -6.45 -14.35
N HIS A 185 -5.59 -5.48 -14.26
CA HIS A 185 -4.61 -5.22 -15.30
C HIS A 185 -3.42 -6.17 -15.11
N SER A 186 -3.26 -7.10 -16.03
CA SER A 186 -2.18 -8.10 -15.99
C SER A 186 -1.87 -8.54 -17.41
N ASP A 187 -0.64 -8.95 -17.66
CA ASP A 187 -0.23 -9.60 -18.91
C ASP A 187 -0.83 -11.01 -19.10
N HIS A 188 -1.65 -11.47 -18.17
CA HIS A 188 -2.32 -12.78 -18.14
C HIS A 188 -1.40 -14.01 -17.97
N GLU A 189 -0.11 -13.89 -18.06
CA GLU A 189 0.80 -15.03 -18.09
C GLU A 189 0.70 -15.86 -16.80
N ALA A 190 0.71 -15.23 -15.61
CA ALA A 190 0.60 -15.94 -14.34
C ALA A 190 -0.73 -16.69 -14.19
N LEU A 191 -1.86 -16.07 -14.58
CA LEU A 191 -3.18 -16.70 -14.51
C LEU A 191 -3.40 -17.75 -15.59
N LYS A 192 -2.86 -17.55 -16.80
CA LYS A 192 -2.87 -18.57 -17.86
C LYS A 192 -2.02 -19.79 -17.47
N TYR A 193 -0.86 -19.55 -16.89
CA TYR A 193 0.01 -20.62 -16.39
C TYR A 193 -0.70 -21.54 -15.40
N LEU A 194 -1.49 -20.97 -14.48
CA LEU A 194 -2.28 -21.76 -13.53
C LEU A 194 -3.35 -22.63 -14.22
N LYS A 195 -4.07 -22.06 -15.17
CA LYS A 195 -5.13 -22.77 -15.90
C LYS A 195 -4.58 -23.87 -16.82
N ALA A 196 -3.32 -23.79 -17.21
CA ALA A 196 -2.64 -24.77 -18.06
C ALA A 196 -2.05 -25.97 -17.28
N GLN A 197 -1.93 -25.89 -15.96
CA GLN A 197 -1.39 -26.97 -15.15
C GLN A 197 -2.44 -28.05 -14.90
N SER A 198 -2.14 -29.29 -15.31
CA SER A 198 -3.00 -30.47 -15.09
C SER A 198 -3.08 -30.91 -13.62
N THR A 199 -2.10 -30.57 -12.81
CA THR A 199 -2.03 -30.85 -11.36
C THR A 199 -1.52 -29.62 -10.62
N LEU A 200 -2.39 -29.03 -9.81
CA LEU A 200 -2.02 -27.90 -8.94
C LEU A 200 -1.54 -28.43 -7.58
N HIS A 201 -0.39 -27.95 -7.12
CA HIS A 201 -0.01 -28.15 -5.73
C HIS A 201 -1.05 -27.51 -4.79
N THR A 202 -1.26 -28.09 -3.62
CA THR A 202 -2.28 -27.68 -2.63
C THR A 202 -2.28 -26.16 -2.35
N ARG A 203 -1.12 -25.52 -2.34
CA ARG A 203 -1.01 -24.06 -2.18
C ARG A 203 -1.64 -23.30 -3.34
N LEU A 204 -1.27 -23.66 -4.56
CA LEU A 204 -1.78 -23.00 -5.77
C LEU A 204 -3.29 -23.23 -5.94
N ALA A 205 -3.78 -24.42 -5.63
CA ALA A 205 -5.20 -24.72 -5.66
C ALA A 205 -6.01 -23.80 -4.73
N LYS A 206 -5.53 -23.56 -3.50
CA LYS A 206 -6.16 -22.61 -2.56
C LYS A 206 -6.11 -21.18 -3.06
N TRP A 207 -5.05 -20.76 -3.73
CA TRP A 207 -4.94 -19.43 -4.31
C TRP A 207 -5.89 -19.22 -5.48
N VAL A 208 -6.03 -20.23 -6.35
CA VAL A 208 -7.01 -20.21 -7.44
C VAL A 208 -8.42 -20.12 -6.88
N GLU A 209 -8.78 -20.98 -5.92
CA GLU A 209 -10.08 -20.94 -5.25
C GLU A 209 -10.39 -19.56 -4.67
N PHE A 210 -9.41 -18.95 -4.01
CA PHE A 210 -9.55 -17.59 -3.47
C PHE A 210 -9.77 -16.54 -4.55
N ILE A 211 -8.97 -16.54 -5.63
CA ILE A 211 -9.11 -15.59 -6.74
C ILE A 211 -10.47 -15.76 -7.43
N GLU A 212 -10.88 -16.99 -7.72
CA GLU A 212 -12.15 -17.29 -8.40
C GLU A 212 -13.39 -16.96 -7.53
N SER A 213 -13.20 -16.67 -6.24
CA SER A 213 -14.29 -16.19 -5.38
C SER A 213 -14.62 -14.70 -5.62
N PHE A 214 -13.83 -13.97 -6.39
CA PHE A 214 -14.06 -12.56 -6.72
C PHE A 214 -14.66 -12.39 -8.10
N PRO A 215 -15.53 -11.38 -8.30
CA PRO A 215 -16.09 -11.05 -9.60
C PRO A 215 -15.13 -10.16 -10.40
N TYR A 216 -14.18 -10.71 -11.13
CA TYR A 216 -13.18 -9.95 -11.88
C TYR A 216 -13.23 -10.20 -13.38
N ILE A 217 -12.77 -9.21 -14.14
CA ILE A 217 -12.37 -9.33 -15.52
C ILE A 217 -10.90 -8.96 -15.69
N ILE A 218 -10.23 -9.56 -16.66
CA ILE A 218 -8.81 -9.31 -16.93
C ILE A 218 -8.70 -8.48 -18.22
N LYS A 219 -7.88 -7.45 -18.18
CA LYS A 219 -7.53 -6.60 -19.33
C LYS A 219 -6.03 -6.50 -19.51
#